data_19eb0c85c0c6f320f7f774064b72645e
#
_entry.id   19eb0c85c0c6f320f7f774064b72645e
#
_cell.length_a   1.000
_cell.length_b   1.000
_cell.length_c   1.000
_cell.angle_alpha   90.00
_cell.angle_beta   90.00
_cell.angle_gamma   90.00
#
_symmetry.space_group_name_H-M   'P 1'
#
loop_
_entity.id
_entity.type
_entity.pdbx_description
1 polymer ?
#
loop_
_entity_poly.entity_id
_entity_poly.type
_entity_poly.pdbx_seq_one_letter_code
_entity_poly.pdbx_strand_id
1 'polypeptide(L)'
;MRRSVFLVGLFIVLPMCARGQRAGEEKTPNTSPAVGVHYGSPMRISLAGGVLVDMSAHRNDGVVAMAEAGQQGNELSVGYFRMLGRFGSGYSLRAAALRTAGEPWNASPNTTYAGIEAHWMIAFGVGARVGYLRRTSKRVDDAHDNLASIGILVGL
;
A
#
# COMPACT_ATOMS: atom_id res chain seq x y z
N MET A 1 -26.52 19.76 -9.54
CA MET A 1 -25.12 19.49 -9.87
C MET A 1 -24.22 20.32 -8.95
N ARG A 2 -23.70 19.74 -7.87
CA ARG A 2 -22.73 20.39 -6.98
C ARG A 2 -21.36 19.76 -7.25
N ARG A 3 -20.47 20.50 -7.89
CA ARG A 3 -19.07 20.14 -8.05
C ARG A 3 -18.35 20.48 -6.75
N SER A 4 -18.06 19.46 -5.95
CA SER A 4 -17.15 19.61 -4.80
C SER A 4 -15.73 19.59 -5.34
N VAL A 5 -15.10 20.75 -5.36
CA VAL A 5 -13.67 20.90 -5.64
C VAL A 5 -12.94 20.51 -4.36
N PHE A 6 -12.39 19.30 -4.31
CA PHE A 6 -11.45 18.91 -3.27
C PHE A 6 -10.08 19.48 -3.61
N LEU A 7 -9.68 20.49 -2.85
CA LEU A 7 -8.33 21.05 -2.86
C LEU A 7 -7.41 20.03 -2.18
N VAL A 8 -6.71 19.21 -2.98
CA VAL A 8 -5.68 18.29 -2.49
C VAL A 8 -4.42 19.11 -2.24
N GLY A 9 -4.19 19.46 -0.98
CA GLY A 9 -2.92 20.04 -0.55
C GLY A 9 -1.82 18.97 -0.68
N LEU A 10 -0.94 19.16 -1.65
CA LEU A 10 0.23 18.33 -1.87
C LEU A 10 1.27 18.61 -0.79
N PHE A 11 1.22 17.88 0.33
CA PHE A 11 2.31 17.81 1.29
C PHE A 11 3.34 16.80 0.77
N ILE A 12 4.41 17.31 0.15
CA ILE A 12 5.60 16.51 -0.15
C ILE A 12 6.35 16.35 1.18
N VAL A 13 6.06 15.31 1.93
CA VAL A 13 6.88 14.88 3.04
C VAL A 13 7.95 13.95 2.46
N LEU A 14 9.15 14.50 2.22
CA LEU A 14 10.33 13.71 1.94
C LEU A 14 10.71 12.95 3.23
N PRO A 15 10.64 11.62 3.29
CA PRO A 15 11.14 10.90 4.43
C PRO A 15 12.68 10.93 4.38
N MET A 16 13.30 11.78 5.19
CA MET A 16 14.72 11.68 5.48
C MET A 16 14.98 10.42 6.31
N CYS A 17 15.10 9.28 5.65
CA CYS A 17 15.63 8.06 6.26
C CYS A 17 17.15 8.15 6.41
N ALA A 18 17.65 9.08 7.23
CA ALA A 18 19.02 9.07 7.70
C ALA A 18 19.09 8.18 8.95
N ARG A 19 19.11 6.86 8.80
CA ARG A 19 19.44 5.94 9.88
C ARG A 19 20.97 5.84 9.99
N GLY A 20 21.54 6.61 10.91
CA GLY A 20 22.90 6.37 11.40
C GLY A 20 22.92 5.02 12.15
N GLN A 21 23.62 4.03 11.61
CA GLN A 21 23.93 2.79 12.32
C GLN A 21 24.87 3.11 13.48
N ARG A 22 24.37 3.12 14.70
CA ARG A 22 25.20 2.97 15.91
C ARG A 22 25.47 1.47 16.10
N ALA A 23 26.70 1.08 15.97
CA ALA A 23 27.16 -0.26 16.32
C ALA A 23 27.12 -0.42 17.84
N GLY A 24 26.40 -1.44 18.35
CA GLY A 24 26.54 -1.91 19.72
C GLY A 24 25.34 -1.83 20.65
N GLU A 25 24.17 -1.33 20.22
CA GLU A 25 22.96 -1.38 21.05
C GLU A 25 22.08 -2.57 20.69
N GLU A 26 21.63 -3.32 21.70
CA GLU A 26 20.62 -4.36 21.57
C GLU A 26 19.34 -3.72 21.01
N LYS A 27 19.10 -3.94 19.72
CA LYS A 27 18.01 -3.27 18.98
C LYS A 27 16.67 -3.80 19.44
N THR A 28 15.94 -3.02 20.20
CA THR A 28 14.51 -3.24 20.41
C THR A 28 13.76 -3.20 19.08
N PRO A 29 12.67 -3.98 18.90
CA PRO A 29 11.81 -3.90 17.72
C PRO A 29 11.42 -2.45 17.44
N ASN A 30 11.67 -1.99 16.24
CA ASN A 30 11.46 -0.59 15.89
C ASN A 30 10.20 -0.43 15.05
N THR A 31 9.42 0.60 15.36
CA THR A 31 8.25 0.99 14.59
C THR A 31 8.59 2.22 13.75
N SER A 32 8.32 2.17 12.47
CA SER A 32 8.59 3.26 11.53
C SER A 32 7.31 3.62 10.77
N PRO A 33 7.03 4.91 10.55
CA PRO A 33 5.95 5.31 9.66
C PRO A 33 6.26 4.92 8.22
N ALA A 34 5.23 4.57 7.47
CA ALA A 34 5.29 4.31 6.04
C ALA A 34 4.30 5.23 5.33
N VAL A 35 4.74 5.89 4.27
CA VAL A 35 3.88 6.72 3.42
C VAL A 35 4.23 6.51 1.96
N GLY A 36 3.23 6.55 1.09
CA GLY A 36 3.45 6.35 -0.34
C GLY A 36 2.32 6.89 -1.19
N VAL A 37 2.63 7.05 -2.46
CA VAL A 37 1.67 7.36 -3.51
C VAL A 37 1.64 6.19 -4.47
N HIS A 38 0.45 5.72 -4.81
CA HIS A 38 0.26 4.64 -5.75
C HIS A 38 -0.49 5.14 -6.99
N TYR A 39 -0.18 4.54 -8.13
CA TYR A 39 -0.87 4.75 -9.39
C TYR A 39 -1.15 3.40 -10.05
N GLY A 40 -2.41 3.09 -10.25
CA GLY A 40 -2.80 1.83 -10.88
C GLY A 40 -4.23 1.42 -10.64
N SER A 41 -4.56 0.21 -11.10
CA SER A 41 -5.86 -0.40 -10.90
C SER A 41 -6.00 -0.92 -9.47
N PRO A 42 -7.20 -0.82 -8.86
CA PRO A 42 -8.41 -0.19 -9.40
C PRO A 42 -8.55 1.30 -9.04
N MET A 43 -7.75 1.84 -8.11
CA MET A 43 -7.99 3.12 -7.46
C MET A 43 -7.47 4.34 -8.24
N ARG A 44 -6.77 4.15 -9.35
CA ARG A 44 -6.08 5.18 -10.15
C ARG A 44 -4.94 5.81 -9.34
N ILE A 45 -5.14 6.97 -8.75
CA ILE A 45 -4.18 7.62 -7.85
C ILE A 45 -4.68 7.46 -6.43
N SER A 46 -3.77 7.08 -5.53
CA SER A 46 -4.05 6.92 -4.11
C SER A 46 -2.88 7.34 -3.25
N LEU A 47 -3.18 7.72 -2.02
CA LEU A 47 -2.24 8.02 -0.97
C LEU A 47 -2.33 6.92 0.09
N ALA A 48 -1.18 6.34 0.43
CA ALA A 48 -1.06 5.31 1.44
C ALA A 48 -0.31 5.84 2.67
N GLY A 49 -0.77 5.42 3.83
CA GLY A 49 -0.12 5.69 5.10
C GLY A 49 -0.21 4.49 6.04
N GLY A 50 0.80 4.27 6.86
CA GLY A 50 0.80 3.13 7.76
C GLY A 50 2.03 3.02 8.62
N VAL A 51 2.29 1.81 9.10
CA VAL A 51 3.40 1.50 9.98
C VAL A 51 4.12 0.23 9.57
N LEU A 52 5.43 0.23 9.75
CA LEU A 52 6.30 -0.93 9.66
C LEU A 52 6.77 -1.26 11.09
N VAL A 53 6.62 -2.51 11.49
CA VAL A 53 7.08 -3.02 12.80
C VAL A 53 8.11 -4.10 12.55
N ASP A 54 9.38 -3.82 12.87
CA ASP A 54 10.47 -4.79 12.74
C ASP A 54 10.24 -5.96 13.70
N MET A 55 10.30 -7.20 13.21
CA MET A 55 10.15 -8.40 14.06
C MET A 55 11.47 -8.85 14.69
N SER A 56 12.59 -8.39 14.18
CA SER A 56 13.92 -8.79 14.64
C SER A 56 14.91 -7.64 14.57
N ALA A 57 15.74 -7.51 15.60
CA ALA A 57 16.82 -6.53 15.66
C ALA A 57 17.88 -6.71 14.55
N HIS A 58 18.02 -7.93 14.03
CA HIS A 58 19.09 -8.30 13.09
C HIS A 58 18.60 -8.54 11.66
N ARG A 59 17.30 -8.56 11.46
CA ARG A 59 16.69 -8.77 10.14
C ARG A 59 15.90 -7.52 9.76
N ASN A 60 16.04 -7.10 8.52
CA ASN A 60 15.26 -5.99 7.97
C ASN A 60 13.89 -6.53 7.49
N ASP A 61 13.19 -7.25 8.37
CA ASP A 61 11.90 -7.86 8.08
C ASP A 61 10.91 -7.64 9.24
N GLY A 62 9.63 -7.66 8.93
CA GLY A 62 8.62 -7.41 9.93
C GLY A 62 7.20 -7.43 9.38
N VAL A 63 6.31 -6.80 10.12
CA VAL A 63 4.91 -6.63 9.78
C VAL A 63 4.68 -5.22 9.27
N VAL A 64 3.89 -5.11 8.21
CA VAL A 64 3.42 -3.84 7.64
C VAL A 64 1.90 -3.77 7.76
N ALA A 65 1.39 -2.63 8.20
CA ALA A 65 -0.04 -2.31 8.17
C ALA A 65 -0.23 -0.96 7.48
N MET A 66 -1.09 -0.92 6.46
CA MET A 66 -1.31 0.25 5.62
C MET A 66 -2.80 0.54 5.46
N ALA A 67 -3.13 1.82 5.41
CA ALA A 67 -4.39 2.33 4.92
C ALA A 67 -4.13 3.18 3.66
N GLU A 68 -4.92 2.99 2.64
CA GLU A 68 -4.80 3.68 1.37
C GLU A 68 -6.13 4.33 0.99
N ALA A 69 -6.08 5.60 0.60
CA ALA A 69 -7.23 6.35 0.12
C ALA A 69 -6.96 6.83 -1.30
N GLY A 70 -7.80 6.39 -2.22
CA GLY A 70 -7.67 6.69 -3.64
C GLY A 70 -8.89 7.40 -4.22
N GLN A 71 -8.74 7.84 -5.46
CA GLN A 71 -9.84 8.49 -6.19
C GLN A 71 -11.07 7.60 -6.36
N GLN A 72 -10.85 6.29 -6.42
CA GLN A 72 -11.88 5.30 -6.77
C GLN A 72 -12.05 4.22 -5.68
N GLY A 73 -11.63 4.50 -4.45
CA GLY A 73 -11.81 3.57 -3.35
C GLY A 73 -10.84 3.78 -2.20
N ASN A 74 -10.97 2.90 -1.22
CA ASN A 74 -10.10 2.84 -0.05
C ASN A 74 -9.67 1.40 0.18
N GLU A 75 -8.46 1.21 0.69
CA GLU A 75 -7.90 -0.10 0.98
C GLU A 75 -7.28 -0.13 2.37
N LEU A 76 -7.41 -1.27 3.04
CA LEU A 76 -6.66 -1.61 4.24
C LEU A 76 -5.88 -2.87 3.95
N SER A 77 -4.60 -2.87 4.30
CA SER A 77 -3.76 -4.05 4.11
C SER A 77 -2.83 -4.29 5.29
N VAL A 78 -2.55 -5.56 5.54
CA VAL A 78 -1.61 -6.02 6.56
C VAL A 78 -0.83 -7.20 6.03
N GLY A 79 0.45 -7.28 6.35
CA GLY A 79 1.27 -8.38 5.86
C GLY A 79 2.70 -8.34 6.36
N TYR A 80 3.52 -9.14 5.70
CA TYR A 80 4.94 -9.27 5.95
C TYR A 80 5.73 -8.42 4.96
N PHE A 81 6.80 -7.80 5.42
CA PHE A 81 7.77 -7.12 4.57
C PHE A 81 9.20 -7.59 4.85
N ARG A 82 10.05 -7.48 3.83
CA ARG A 82 11.48 -7.69 3.95
C ARG A 82 12.25 -6.71 3.08
N MET A 83 13.16 -5.98 3.70
CA MET A 83 14.09 -5.09 3.02
C MET A 83 15.36 -5.85 2.64
N LEU A 84 15.81 -5.72 1.39
CA LEU A 84 16.92 -6.51 0.83
C LEU A 84 18.21 -5.73 0.67
N GLY A 85 18.20 -4.41 0.76
CA GLY A 85 19.39 -3.64 0.44
C GLY A 85 19.43 -2.22 1.02
N ARG A 86 20.58 -1.56 0.80
CA ARG A 86 20.85 -0.22 1.31
C ARG A 86 20.00 0.87 0.67
N PHE A 87 19.48 0.64 -0.54
CA PHE A 87 18.73 1.64 -1.31
C PHE A 87 17.21 1.49 -1.17
N GLY A 88 16.74 0.81 -0.10
CA GLY A 88 15.31 0.63 0.13
C GLY A 88 14.66 -0.38 -0.82
N SER A 89 15.45 -1.29 -1.41
CA SER A 89 14.88 -2.43 -2.15
C SER A 89 14.27 -3.44 -1.19
N GLY A 90 13.19 -4.10 -1.60
CA GLY A 90 12.52 -5.05 -0.75
C GLY A 90 11.23 -5.57 -1.37
N TYR A 91 10.51 -6.35 -0.59
CA TYR A 91 9.20 -6.84 -0.98
C TYR A 91 8.27 -6.92 0.23
N SER A 92 6.98 -6.91 -0.02
CA SER A 92 5.97 -7.27 0.98
C SER A 92 4.87 -8.12 0.35
N LEU A 93 4.32 -9.01 1.17
CA LEU A 93 3.12 -9.78 0.85
C LEU A 93 2.06 -9.43 1.87
N ARG A 94 0.92 -8.94 1.39
CA ARG A 94 -0.15 -8.37 2.24
C ARG A 94 -1.49 -9.04 1.95
N ALA A 95 -2.27 -9.25 2.99
CA ALA A 95 -3.71 -9.43 2.87
C ALA A 95 -4.33 -8.03 2.74
N ALA A 96 -5.21 -7.86 1.78
CA ALA A 96 -5.83 -6.57 1.47
C ALA A 96 -7.35 -6.68 1.46
N ALA A 97 -8.01 -5.64 1.95
CA ALA A 97 -9.44 -5.41 1.86
C ALA A 97 -9.69 -4.05 1.22
N LEU A 98 -10.24 -4.06 0.02
CA LEU A 98 -10.51 -2.91 -0.81
C LEU A 98 -12.00 -2.65 -0.92
N ARG A 99 -12.43 -1.41 -0.75
CA ARG A 99 -13.76 -0.94 -1.10
C ARG A 99 -13.66 0.06 -2.24
N THR A 100 -14.25 -0.28 -3.36
CA THR A 100 -14.32 0.60 -4.54
C THR A 100 -15.41 1.64 -4.41
N ALA A 101 -15.21 2.78 -5.08
CA ALA A 101 -16.17 3.87 -5.20
C ALA A 101 -16.07 4.47 -6.62
N GLY A 102 -17.01 5.30 -7.00
CA GLY A 102 -16.99 5.99 -8.29
C GLY A 102 -16.90 5.05 -9.49
N GLU A 103 -15.92 5.27 -10.36
CA GLU A 103 -15.67 4.50 -11.59
C GLU A 103 -14.27 3.85 -11.52
N PRO A 104 -14.10 2.77 -10.76
CA PRO A 104 -12.82 2.10 -10.61
C PRO A 104 -12.39 1.40 -11.90
N TRP A 105 -11.07 1.27 -12.11
CA TRP A 105 -10.55 0.48 -13.23
C TRP A 105 -10.65 -1.01 -12.95
N ASN A 106 -11.23 -1.77 -13.90
CA ASN A 106 -11.36 -3.24 -13.84
C ASN A 106 -12.08 -3.78 -12.59
N ALA A 107 -12.91 -2.96 -11.95
CA ALA A 107 -13.67 -3.35 -10.77
C ALA A 107 -15.08 -2.77 -10.83
N SER A 108 -16.01 -3.40 -10.12
CA SER A 108 -17.37 -2.86 -9.98
C SER A 108 -17.40 -1.75 -8.93
N PRO A 109 -18.15 -0.66 -9.14
CA PRO A 109 -18.31 0.41 -8.16
C PRO A 109 -19.02 -0.08 -6.89
N ASN A 110 -18.76 0.59 -5.77
CA ASN A 110 -19.39 0.33 -4.47
C ASN A 110 -19.30 -1.13 -4.00
N THR A 111 -18.25 -1.84 -4.42
CA THR A 111 -18.03 -3.26 -4.17
C THR A 111 -16.85 -3.45 -3.23
N THR A 112 -16.95 -4.46 -2.35
CA THR A 112 -15.85 -4.83 -1.45
C THR A 112 -15.16 -6.08 -1.98
N TYR A 113 -13.85 -6.02 -2.04
CA TYR A 113 -12.96 -7.11 -2.44
C TYR A 113 -11.98 -7.42 -1.30
N ALA A 114 -11.56 -8.67 -1.19
CA ALA A 114 -10.48 -9.07 -0.30
C ALA A 114 -9.57 -10.09 -0.99
N GLY A 115 -8.29 -10.06 -0.67
CA GLY A 115 -7.32 -10.95 -1.30
C GLY A 115 -5.91 -10.72 -0.83
N ILE A 116 -4.97 -10.97 -1.72
CA ILE A 116 -3.53 -10.85 -1.47
C ILE A 116 -2.89 -9.92 -2.48
N GLU A 117 -1.92 -9.14 -2.02
CA GLU A 117 -1.10 -8.27 -2.85
C GLU A 117 0.38 -8.47 -2.53
N ALA A 118 1.19 -8.50 -3.58
CA ALA A 118 2.64 -8.44 -3.51
C ALA A 118 3.12 -7.07 -3.97
N HIS A 119 3.98 -6.46 -3.16
CA HIS A 119 4.61 -5.19 -3.47
C HIS A 119 6.11 -5.41 -3.60
N TRP A 120 6.69 -4.84 -4.62
CA TRP A 120 8.12 -4.90 -4.91
C TRP A 120 8.70 -3.51 -4.92
N MET A 121 9.64 -3.26 -4.02
CA MET A 121 10.44 -2.03 -3.99
C MET A 121 11.77 -2.30 -4.68
N ILE A 122 12.06 -1.54 -5.73
CA ILE A 122 13.27 -1.72 -6.54
C ILE A 122 14.41 -0.92 -5.92
N ALA A 123 14.25 0.40 -5.80
CA ALA A 123 15.21 1.31 -5.19
C ALA A 123 14.56 2.67 -4.95
N PHE A 124 15.10 3.44 -3.99
CA PHE A 124 14.70 4.84 -3.69
C PHE A 124 13.18 5.03 -3.49
N GLY A 125 12.51 4.01 -2.97
CA GLY A 125 11.08 4.08 -2.76
C GLY A 125 10.22 3.89 -4.02
N VAL A 126 10.81 3.54 -5.17
CA VAL A 126 10.05 3.23 -6.38
C VAL A 126 9.83 1.73 -6.49
N GLY A 127 8.62 1.32 -6.79
CA GLY A 127 8.27 -0.08 -6.88
C GLY A 127 7.02 -0.37 -7.71
N ALA A 128 6.61 -1.63 -7.67
CA ALA A 128 5.42 -2.12 -8.33
C ALA A 128 4.57 -2.95 -7.35
N ARG A 129 3.27 -3.00 -7.60
CA ARG A 129 2.37 -3.92 -6.92
C ARG A 129 1.60 -4.77 -7.91
N VAL A 130 1.31 -6.00 -7.50
CA VAL A 130 0.37 -6.89 -8.16
C VAL A 130 -0.48 -7.56 -7.09
N GLY A 131 -1.75 -7.76 -7.37
CA GLY A 131 -2.66 -8.40 -6.42
C GLY A 131 -3.78 -9.13 -7.12
N TYR A 132 -4.35 -10.07 -6.38
CA TYR A 132 -5.55 -10.78 -6.77
C TYR A 132 -6.53 -10.71 -5.60
N LEU A 133 -7.68 -10.06 -5.86
CA LEU A 133 -8.71 -9.87 -4.87
C LEU A 133 -10.02 -10.49 -5.39
N ARG A 134 -10.76 -11.07 -4.48
CA ARG A 134 -12.07 -11.65 -4.73
C ARG A 134 -13.14 -10.83 -4.05
N ARG A 135 -14.26 -10.69 -4.68
CA ARG A 135 -15.43 -10.01 -4.14
C ARG A 135 -15.94 -10.69 -2.88
N THR A 136 -16.23 -9.90 -1.86
CA THR A 136 -16.82 -10.35 -0.60
C THR A 136 -18.21 -9.78 -0.35
N SER A 137 -18.60 -8.71 -1.04
CA SER A 137 -19.95 -8.13 -0.95
C SER A 137 -20.99 -8.97 -1.68
N LYS A 138 -22.27 -8.78 -1.34
CA LYS A 138 -23.39 -9.47 -2.01
C LYS A 138 -23.34 -9.18 -3.52
N ARG A 139 -23.73 -10.19 -4.31
CA ARG A 139 -23.74 -10.10 -5.77
C ARG A 139 -24.76 -9.05 -6.22
N VAL A 140 -24.30 -8.10 -7.01
CA VAL A 140 -25.11 -7.21 -7.83
C VAL A 140 -24.92 -7.74 -9.25
N ASP A 141 -25.97 -7.85 -10.04
CA ASP A 141 -25.88 -8.31 -11.43
C ASP A 141 -24.84 -7.47 -12.18
N ASP A 142 -24.05 -8.11 -13.05
CA ASP A 142 -22.96 -7.54 -13.86
C ASP A 142 -21.67 -7.14 -13.13
N ALA A 143 -21.46 -7.55 -11.89
CA ALA A 143 -20.26 -7.21 -11.18
C ALA A 143 -19.14 -8.25 -11.35
N HIS A 144 -17.91 -7.76 -11.52
CA HIS A 144 -16.71 -8.61 -11.56
C HIS A 144 -16.48 -9.29 -10.22
N ASP A 145 -16.45 -10.63 -10.21
CA ASP A 145 -16.21 -11.42 -9.00
C ASP A 145 -14.72 -11.43 -8.61
N ASN A 146 -13.83 -11.24 -9.57
CA ASN A 146 -12.39 -11.24 -9.38
C ASN A 146 -11.80 -9.92 -9.87
N LEU A 147 -10.79 -9.45 -9.18
CA LEU A 147 -10.09 -8.20 -9.46
C LEU A 147 -8.58 -8.44 -9.46
N ALA A 148 -7.92 -8.09 -10.56
CA ALA A 148 -6.47 -7.96 -10.61
C ALA A 148 -6.08 -6.51 -10.26
N SER A 149 -5.28 -6.35 -9.21
CA SER A 149 -4.67 -5.08 -8.82
C SER A 149 -3.27 -5.02 -9.44
N ILE A 150 -2.97 -3.94 -10.17
CA ILE A 150 -1.66 -3.72 -10.78
C ILE A 150 -1.35 -2.23 -10.69
N GLY A 151 -0.15 -1.90 -10.25
CA GLY A 151 0.24 -0.49 -10.13
C GLY A 151 1.73 -0.28 -9.89
N ILE A 152 2.10 0.98 -9.96
CA ILE A 152 3.40 1.48 -9.51
C ILE A 152 3.21 2.20 -8.19
N LEU A 153 4.26 2.23 -7.37
CA LEU A 153 4.25 2.90 -6.08
C LEU A 153 5.52 3.72 -5.89
N VAL A 154 5.38 4.82 -5.16
CA VAL A 154 6.50 5.68 -4.77
C VAL A 154 6.33 6.00 -3.28
N GLY A 155 7.35 5.68 -2.49
CA GLY A 155 7.37 5.82 -1.03
C GLY A 155 7.40 4.48 -0.32
N LEU A 156 7.49 4.54 1.00
CA LEU A 156 7.46 3.38 1.91
C LEU A 156 6.56 3.70 3.09
#